data_9ccfccb3af97ad3dda6c1f81b97b4dea
#
_entry.id   9ccfccb3af97ad3dda6c1f81b97b4dea
#
_cell.length_a   1.000
_cell.length_b   1.000
_cell.length_c   1.000
_cell.angle_alpha   90.00
_cell.angle_beta   90.00
_cell.angle_gamma   90.00
#
_symmetry.space_group_name_H-M   'P 1'
#
loop_
_entity.id
_entity.type
_entity.pdbx_description
1 polymer ?
#
loop_
_entity_poly.entity_id
_entity_poly.type
_entity_poly.pdbx_seq_one_letter_code
_entity_poly.pdbx_strand_id
1 'polypeptide(L)'
;MNRNFRCHLLSLSLLVGIAAPVAAIAGSTDDRLTQLERFTDAYGQLMTQLQQQLSDSQRDIDSLRGQIQTNQYQLDQIVERQKLILQQIDELGSKGSSASASSNSTSTATSAENTSTTSSATASAGNEKQDYDNAVSLALEKKQFDSAITSFQSFIKQYPKSTYQPNANYWLGQLYYNKGKKDDASYYFATVVKNYAQSPKASEAMLKVGIIMQEKGEKDKAKAVYQRVVTQYANSASAKSATKRLAAL
;
A
#
# COMPACT_ATOMS: atom_id res chain seq x y z
N MET A 1 50.66 -8.92 29.41
CA MET A 1 50.14 -8.24 30.65
C MET A 1 48.67 -8.57 30.80
N ASN A 2 48.43 -9.31 31.86
CA ASN A 2 47.18 -9.96 32.26
C ASN A 2 46.06 -8.99 32.59
N ARG A 3 44.81 -9.36 32.26
CA ARG A 3 43.66 -9.04 33.12
C ARG A 3 42.44 -9.94 32.79
N ASN A 4 42.39 -11.03 33.49
CA ASN A 4 41.36 -11.60 34.35
C ASN A 4 39.89 -11.33 33.94
N PHE A 5 39.29 -12.29 33.28
CA PHE A 5 37.85 -12.56 33.25
C PHE A 5 37.48 -13.28 34.55
N ARG A 6 36.77 -12.60 35.43
CA ARG A 6 36.11 -13.17 36.61
C ARG A 6 34.67 -13.53 36.25
N CYS A 7 34.43 -14.81 36.02
CA CYS A 7 33.10 -15.39 36.06
C CYS A 7 32.59 -15.36 37.49
N HIS A 8 31.55 -14.61 37.78
CA HIS A 8 30.78 -14.76 39.03
C HIS A 8 29.59 -15.67 38.77
N LEU A 9 29.78 -16.94 39.14
CA LEU A 9 28.70 -17.89 39.38
C LEU A 9 28.05 -17.47 40.70
N LEU A 10 26.89 -16.89 40.65
CA LEU A 10 26.00 -16.71 41.81
C LEU A 10 24.96 -17.83 41.78
N SER A 11 25.28 -18.93 42.45
CA SER A 11 24.34 -19.91 42.91
C SER A 11 23.51 -19.31 44.05
N LEU A 12 22.26 -18.95 43.78
CA LEU A 12 21.31 -18.58 44.80
C LEU A 12 20.28 -19.69 44.94
N SER A 13 20.59 -20.66 45.80
CA SER A 13 19.66 -21.65 46.33
C SER A 13 18.82 -20.96 47.41
N LEU A 14 17.63 -20.48 47.08
CA LEU A 14 16.64 -20.08 48.05
C LEU A 14 15.52 -21.11 48.10
N LEU A 15 15.72 -22.10 48.97
CA LEU A 15 14.75 -23.11 49.34
C LEU A 15 13.83 -22.47 50.40
N VAL A 16 12.79 -21.75 49.96
CA VAL A 16 11.71 -21.32 50.85
C VAL A 16 10.61 -22.37 50.74
N GLY A 17 10.60 -23.25 51.71
CA GLY A 17 9.49 -24.16 51.95
C GLY A 17 8.26 -23.38 52.42
N ILE A 18 7.39 -22.99 51.51
CA ILE A 18 6.04 -22.61 51.81
C ILE A 18 5.20 -23.88 51.71
N ALA A 19 4.97 -24.51 52.87
CA ALA A 19 3.88 -25.46 53.01
C ALA A 19 2.55 -24.68 52.90
N ALA A 20 2.12 -24.40 51.71
CA ALA A 20 0.76 -24.02 51.44
C ALA A 20 -0.11 -25.26 51.59
N PRO A 21 -1.22 -25.22 52.32
CA PRO A 21 -2.17 -26.32 52.31
C PRO A 21 -2.63 -26.49 50.87
N VAL A 22 -2.36 -27.65 50.28
CA VAL A 22 -2.98 -28.10 49.06
C VAL A 22 -4.45 -28.28 49.42
N ALA A 23 -5.20 -27.19 49.39
CA ALA A 23 -6.65 -27.25 49.28
C ALA A 23 -6.88 -28.03 48.00
N ALA A 24 -7.30 -29.27 48.13
CA ALA A 24 -7.70 -30.13 47.07
C ALA A 24 -8.71 -29.37 46.19
N ILE A 25 -8.25 -28.84 45.05
CA ILE A 25 -9.12 -28.48 43.96
C ILE A 25 -9.51 -29.82 43.32
N ALA A 26 -10.35 -30.55 44.03
CA ALA A 26 -11.17 -31.59 43.46
C ALA A 26 -12.35 -30.87 42.76
N GLY A 27 -12.03 -30.13 41.68
CA GLY A 27 -13.05 -29.89 40.67
C GLY A 27 -13.51 -31.25 40.23
N SER A 28 -14.82 -31.54 40.33
CA SER A 28 -15.39 -32.81 39.99
C SER A 28 -14.93 -33.19 38.59
N THR A 29 -14.74 -34.47 38.34
CA THR A 29 -14.39 -34.97 36.99
C THR A 29 -15.35 -34.41 35.94
N ASP A 30 -16.59 -34.09 36.31
CA ASP A 30 -17.62 -33.50 35.50
C ASP A 30 -17.28 -32.02 35.12
N ASP A 31 -16.73 -31.22 36.05
CA ASP A 31 -16.29 -29.86 35.72
C ASP A 31 -15.16 -29.83 34.70
N ARG A 32 -14.23 -30.77 34.81
CA ARG A 32 -13.12 -30.93 33.86
C ARG A 32 -13.60 -31.43 32.50
N LEU A 33 -14.59 -32.35 32.49
CA LEU A 33 -15.21 -32.86 31.27
C LEU A 33 -15.96 -31.69 30.54
N THR A 34 -16.76 -30.95 31.27
CA THR A 34 -17.49 -29.79 30.73
C THR A 34 -16.52 -28.69 30.19
N GLN A 35 -15.39 -28.51 30.86
CA GLN A 35 -14.35 -27.58 30.38
C GLN A 35 -13.68 -28.09 29.11
N LEU A 36 -13.42 -29.39 29.00
CA LEU A 36 -12.87 -30.03 27.78
C LEU A 36 -13.87 -29.93 26.62
N GLU A 37 -15.14 -30.20 26.87
CA GLU A 37 -16.19 -30.06 25.85
C GLU A 37 -16.27 -28.62 25.31
N ARG A 38 -16.27 -27.62 26.19
CA ARG A 38 -16.24 -26.20 25.78
C ARG A 38 -14.98 -25.85 24.96
N PHE A 39 -13.85 -26.45 25.34
CA PHE A 39 -12.61 -26.25 24.58
C PHE A 39 -12.68 -26.90 23.20
N THR A 40 -13.26 -28.09 23.10
CA THR A 40 -13.43 -28.82 21.83
C THR A 40 -14.41 -28.07 20.90
N ASP A 41 -15.50 -27.57 21.47
CA ASP A 41 -16.49 -26.78 20.72
C ASP A 41 -15.90 -25.44 20.22
N ALA A 42 -15.14 -24.74 21.07
CA ALA A 42 -14.44 -23.52 20.69
C ALA A 42 -13.41 -23.76 19.61
N TYR A 43 -12.68 -24.88 19.70
CA TYR A 43 -11.69 -25.28 18.68
C TYR A 43 -12.38 -25.67 17.36
N GLY A 44 -13.52 -26.37 17.43
CA GLY A 44 -14.34 -26.69 16.26
C GLY A 44 -14.87 -25.45 15.54
N GLN A 45 -15.34 -24.46 16.31
CA GLN A 45 -15.77 -23.17 15.74
C GLN A 45 -14.61 -22.41 15.08
N LEU A 46 -13.43 -22.38 15.71
CA LEU A 46 -12.26 -21.74 15.16
C LEU A 46 -11.80 -22.42 13.85
N MET A 47 -11.81 -23.76 13.81
CA MET A 47 -11.49 -24.54 12.60
C MET A 47 -12.47 -24.23 11.46
N THR A 48 -13.77 -24.15 11.76
CA THR A 48 -14.81 -23.81 10.78
C THR A 48 -14.60 -22.38 10.27
N GLN A 49 -14.26 -21.44 11.15
CA GLN A 49 -13.99 -20.06 10.78
C GLN A 49 -12.74 -19.92 9.89
N LEU A 50 -11.67 -20.66 10.23
CA LEU A 50 -10.46 -20.69 9.40
C LEU A 50 -10.74 -21.30 8.02
N GLN A 51 -11.55 -22.35 7.97
CA GLN A 51 -11.93 -23.01 6.72
C GLN A 51 -12.76 -22.09 5.84
N GLN A 52 -13.66 -21.30 6.45
CA GLN A 52 -14.43 -20.27 5.76
C GLN A 52 -13.53 -19.16 5.21
N GLN A 53 -12.60 -18.67 6.03
CA GLN A 53 -11.65 -17.63 5.63
C GLN A 53 -10.74 -18.09 4.48
N LEU A 54 -10.34 -19.36 4.50
CA LEU A 54 -9.54 -19.97 3.44
C LEU A 54 -10.35 -20.07 2.12
N SER A 55 -11.63 -20.46 2.22
CA SER A 55 -12.56 -20.49 1.08
C SER A 55 -12.81 -19.11 0.50
N ASP A 56 -12.98 -18.10 1.34
CA ASP A 56 -13.20 -16.72 0.89
C ASP A 56 -11.94 -16.16 0.22
N SER A 57 -10.76 -16.43 0.80
CA SER A 57 -9.47 -16.07 0.18
C SER A 57 -9.26 -16.74 -1.19
N GLN A 58 -9.71 -18.00 -1.34
CA GLN A 58 -9.62 -18.71 -2.62
C GLN A 58 -10.52 -18.07 -3.68
N ARG A 59 -11.75 -17.66 -3.30
CA ARG A 59 -12.66 -16.92 -4.21
C ARG A 59 -12.08 -15.58 -4.63
N ASP A 60 -11.44 -14.86 -3.70
CA ASP A 60 -10.79 -13.59 -4.02
C ASP A 60 -9.63 -13.78 -5.01
N ILE A 61 -8.84 -14.83 -4.85
CA ILE A 61 -7.77 -15.21 -5.78
C ILE A 61 -8.34 -15.53 -7.17
N ASP A 62 -9.41 -16.30 -7.23
CA ASP A 62 -10.05 -16.67 -8.50
C ASP A 62 -10.66 -15.46 -9.20
N SER A 63 -11.27 -14.54 -8.43
CA SER A 63 -11.79 -13.27 -8.94
C SER A 63 -10.67 -12.37 -9.49
N LEU A 64 -9.56 -12.24 -8.77
CA LEU A 64 -8.39 -11.48 -9.23
C LEU A 64 -7.78 -12.09 -10.49
N ARG A 65 -7.72 -13.42 -10.56
CA ARG A 65 -7.24 -14.14 -11.75
C ARG A 65 -8.13 -13.87 -12.97
N GLY A 66 -9.45 -13.83 -12.79
CA GLY A 66 -10.41 -13.44 -13.83
C GLY A 66 -10.21 -11.99 -14.29
N GLN A 67 -9.97 -11.08 -13.38
CA GLN A 67 -9.67 -9.67 -13.71
C GLN A 67 -8.36 -9.53 -14.50
N ILE A 68 -7.32 -10.29 -14.13
CA ILE A 68 -6.05 -10.31 -14.87
C ILE A 68 -6.27 -10.79 -16.30
N GLN A 69 -7.03 -11.87 -16.51
CA GLN A 69 -7.33 -12.37 -17.84
C GLN A 69 -8.12 -11.35 -18.67
N THR A 70 -9.10 -10.69 -18.06
CA THR A 70 -9.88 -9.64 -18.73
C THR A 70 -8.99 -8.45 -19.12
N ASN A 71 -8.10 -8.04 -18.23
CA ASN A 71 -7.16 -6.96 -18.51
C ASN A 71 -6.17 -7.34 -19.63
N GLN A 72 -5.67 -8.58 -19.64
CA GLN A 72 -4.81 -9.07 -20.74
C GLN A 72 -5.53 -9.05 -22.07
N TYR A 73 -6.77 -9.53 -22.12
CA TYR A 73 -7.59 -9.47 -23.34
C TYR A 73 -7.82 -8.03 -23.82
N GLN A 74 -8.06 -7.09 -22.90
CA GLN A 74 -8.19 -5.66 -23.26
C GLN A 74 -6.88 -5.08 -23.78
N LEU A 75 -5.74 -5.46 -23.22
CA LEU A 75 -4.43 -5.05 -23.71
C LEU A 75 -4.16 -5.58 -25.11
N ASP A 76 -4.47 -6.84 -25.38
CA ASP A 76 -4.33 -7.44 -26.71
C ASP A 76 -5.19 -6.71 -27.74
N GLN A 77 -6.43 -6.35 -27.40
CA GLN A 77 -7.30 -5.55 -28.27
C GLN A 77 -6.73 -4.15 -28.56
N ILE A 78 -6.10 -3.52 -27.54
CA ILE A 78 -5.46 -2.20 -27.70
C ILE A 78 -4.25 -2.33 -28.64
N VAL A 79 -3.44 -3.35 -28.49
CA VAL A 79 -2.26 -3.61 -29.34
C VAL A 79 -2.70 -3.85 -30.80
N GLU A 80 -3.73 -4.66 -31.02
CA GLU A 80 -4.27 -4.89 -32.36
C GLU A 80 -4.80 -3.58 -32.98
N ARG A 81 -5.51 -2.78 -32.21
CA ARG A 81 -6.02 -1.47 -32.69
C ARG A 81 -4.89 -0.49 -33.01
N GLN A 82 -3.81 -0.48 -32.20
CA GLN A 82 -2.63 0.34 -32.48
C GLN A 82 -1.94 -0.09 -33.77
N LYS A 83 -1.84 -1.40 -34.01
CA LYS A 83 -1.28 -1.94 -35.26
C LYS A 83 -2.07 -1.53 -36.48
N LEU A 84 -3.42 -1.58 -36.40
CA LEU A 84 -4.28 -1.11 -37.46
C LEU A 84 -4.13 0.40 -37.74
N ILE A 85 -4.00 1.22 -36.67
CA ILE A 85 -3.79 2.67 -36.80
C ILE A 85 -2.44 2.95 -37.47
N LEU A 86 -1.38 2.24 -37.11
CA LEU A 86 -0.06 2.39 -37.73
C LEU A 86 -0.10 2.01 -39.22
N GLN A 87 -0.79 0.93 -39.59
CA GLN A 87 -0.99 0.55 -41.00
C GLN A 87 -1.74 1.64 -41.75
N GLN A 88 -2.78 2.25 -41.14
CA GLN A 88 -3.56 3.30 -41.76
C GLN A 88 -2.76 4.60 -41.95
N ILE A 89 -1.84 4.90 -41.02
CA ILE A 89 -0.91 6.02 -41.17
C ILE A 89 0.11 5.77 -42.27
N ASP A 90 0.64 4.56 -42.40
CA ASP A 90 1.57 4.19 -43.48
C ASP A 90 0.86 4.26 -44.87
N GLU A 91 -0.39 3.80 -44.94
CA GLU A 91 -1.19 3.90 -46.17
C GLU A 91 -1.49 5.35 -46.56
N LEU A 92 -1.80 6.20 -45.60
CA LEU A 92 -2.02 7.63 -45.81
C LEU A 92 -0.71 8.35 -46.22
N GLY A 93 0.41 7.98 -45.57
CA GLY A 93 1.75 8.49 -45.89
C GLY A 93 2.19 8.12 -47.31
N SER A 94 1.90 6.90 -47.77
CA SER A 94 2.22 6.43 -49.13
C SER A 94 1.33 7.07 -50.19
N LYS A 95 0.04 7.31 -49.90
CA LYS A 95 -0.87 8.04 -50.81
C LYS A 95 -0.60 9.54 -50.86
N GLY A 96 -0.11 10.14 -49.75
CA GLY A 96 0.27 11.56 -49.71
C GLY A 96 1.53 11.90 -50.50
N SER A 97 2.43 10.92 -50.70
CA SER A 97 3.66 11.10 -51.49
C SER A 97 3.42 11.09 -53.02
N SER A 98 2.28 10.62 -53.47
CA SER A 98 1.98 10.53 -54.90
C SER A 98 1.18 11.73 -55.47
N ALA A 99 0.79 12.69 -54.62
CA ALA A 99 -0.06 13.81 -55.03
C ALA A 99 0.63 15.19 -54.93
N SER A 100 1.94 15.26 -54.77
CA SER A 100 2.66 16.53 -54.69
C SER A 100 3.64 16.77 -55.83
N ALA A 101 3.12 16.80 -57.06
CA ALA A 101 3.83 17.37 -58.19
C ALA A 101 2.80 18.12 -59.05
N SER A 102 2.39 19.28 -58.69
CA SER A 102 2.09 20.44 -59.58
C SER A 102 1.41 21.58 -58.82
N SER A 103 1.92 22.78 -59.16
CA SER A 103 1.38 24.15 -59.04
C SER A 103 1.53 24.91 -57.72
N ASN A 104 2.51 25.65 -57.70
CA ASN A 104 2.85 27.07 -57.63
C ASN A 104 1.72 28.07 -57.23
N SER A 105 2.13 29.03 -56.37
CA SER A 105 1.71 30.42 -56.23
C SER A 105 0.83 30.84 -55.03
N THR A 106 1.48 31.63 -54.18
CA THR A 106 1.13 32.96 -53.72
C THR A 106 0.20 33.16 -52.52
N SER A 107 0.87 33.65 -51.46
CA SER A 107 0.49 34.69 -50.49
C SER A 107 -0.75 34.55 -49.59
N THR A 108 -0.59 34.64 -48.37
CA THR A 108 -0.86 35.77 -47.46
C THR A 108 -1.06 35.25 -46.04
N ALA A 109 -0.39 35.87 -45.09
CA ALA A 109 -0.48 35.68 -43.67
C ALA A 109 -1.91 35.81 -43.14
N THR A 110 -2.31 34.98 -42.22
CA THR A 110 -3.03 35.43 -41.02
C THR A 110 -2.97 34.30 -39.95
N SER A 111 -2.56 34.73 -38.79
CA SER A 111 -2.57 34.13 -37.50
C SER A 111 -3.78 33.21 -37.24
N ALA A 112 -3.55 32.01 -36.76
CA ALA A 112 -4.41 31.35 -35.81
C ALA A 112 -3.62 30.27 -35.07
N GLU A 113 -3.30 30.60 -33.91
CA GLU A 113 -2.91 29.80 -32.75
C GLU A 113 -3.89 28.66 -32.54
N ASN A 114 -3.36 27.56 -32.14
CA ASN A 114 -4.07 26.47 -31.48
C ASN A 114 -4.13 25.14 -32.26
N THR A 115 -3.18 24.28 -31.99
CA THR A 115 -3.35 22.83 -31.75
C THR A 115 -1.98 22.13 -31.52
N SER A 116 -1.41 22.32 -30.35
CA SER A 116 -0.21 21.58 -29.92
C SER A 116 -0.32 21.04 -28.49
N THR A 117 -1.52 20.99 -27.90
CA THR A 117 -1.71 20.58 -26.49
C THR A 117 -2.13 19.12 -26.30
N THR A 118 -2.52 18.41 -27.34
CA THR A 118 -3.05 17.03 -27.18
C THR A 118 -1.97 15.96 -27.31
N SER A 119 -0.92 16.18 -28.08
CA SER A 119 0.20 15.22 -28.21
C SER A 119 1.13 15.21 -27.01
N SER A 120 1.35 16.38 -26.38
CA SER A 120 2.21 16.47 -25.18
C SER A 120 1.57 15.84 -23.94
N ALA A 121 0.24 15.93 -23.81
CA ALA A 121 -0.47 15.35 -22.68
C ALA A 121 -0.49 13.81 -22.72
N THR A 122 -0.62 13.21 -23.92
CA THR A 122 -0.64 11.76 -24.08
C THR A 122 0.75 11.13 -23.92
N ALA A 123 1.79 11.76 -24.41
CA ALA A 123 3.18 11.32 -24.22
C ALA A 123 3.62 11.49 -22.75
N SER A 124 3.20 12.56 -22.08
CA SER A 124 3.47 12.79 -20.65
C SER A 124 2.75 11.75 -19.77
N ALA A 125 1.49 11.40 -20.09
CA ALA A 125 0.74 10.41 -19.34
C ALA A 125 1.30 8.98 -19.50
N GLY A 126 1.87 8.65 -20.65
CA GLY A 126 2.54 7.37 -20.89
C GLY A 126 3.80 7.22 -20.04
N ASN A 127 4.63 8.25 -20.00
CA ASN A 127 5.84 8.28 -19.20
C ASN A 127 5.51 8.31 -17.68
N GLU A 128 4.49 9.05 -17.29
CA GLU A 128 4.02 9.15 -15.90
C GLU A 128 3.65 7.77 -15.31
N LYS A 129 2.82 7.01 -16.04
CA LYS A 129 2.43 5.66 -15.60
C LYS A 129 3.63 4.74 -15.53
N GLN A 130 4.50 4.78 -16.53
CA GLN A 130 5.68 3.92 -16.60
C GLN A 130 6.67 4.22 -15.47
N ASP A 131 6.92 5.50 -15.17
CA ASP A 131 7.80 5.92 -14.08
C ASP A 131 7.24 5.50 -12.71
N TYR A 132 5.91 5.61 -12.53
CA TYR A 132 5.25 5.11 -11.32
C TYR A 132 5.37 3.59 -11.19
N ASP A 133 5.08 2.83 -12.24
CA ASP A 133 5.14 1.37 -12.25
C ASP A 133 6.58 0.87 -12.02
N ASN A 134 7.58 1.54 -12.60
CA ASN A 134 8.99 1.26 -12.34
C ASN A 134 9.36 1.45 -10.87
N ALA A 135 8.89 2.54 -10.25
CA ALA A 135 9.13 2.78 -8.81
C ALA A 135 8.47 1.72 -7.93
N VAL A 136 7.25 1.28 -8.28
CA VAL A 136 6.54 0.18 -7.59
C VAL A 136 7.31 -1.15 -7.74
N SER A 137 7.77 -1.48 -8.96
CA SER A 137 8.56 -2.71 -9.22
C SER A 137 9.86 -2.73 -8.39
N LEU A 138 10.56 -1.59 -8.29
CA LEU A 138 11.74 -1.46 -7.42
C LEU A 138 11.41 -1.78 -5.95
N ALA A 139 10.25 -1.36 -5.47
CA ALA A 139 9.84 -1.57 -4.09
C ALA A 139 9.39 -3.00 -3.81
N LEU A 140 8.55 -3.59 -4.68
CA LEU A 140 7.87 -4.86 -4.42
C LEU A 140 8.65 -6.07 -4.93
N GLU A 141 9.13 -6.00 -6.19
CA GLU A 141 9.74 -7.15 -6.85
C GLU A 141 11.24 -7.22 -6.55
N LYS A 142 11.94 -6.11 -6.76
CA LYS A 142 13.39 -6.06 -6.64
C LYS A 142 13.86 -5.81 -5.21
N LYS A 143 12.96 -5.36 -4.31
CA LYS A 143 13.25 -5.00 -2.91
C LYS A 143 14.39 -3.99 -2.77
N GLN A 144 14.59 -3.15 -3.79
CA GLN A 144 15.61 -2.10 -3.84
C GLN A 144 15.01 -0.81 -3.24
N PHE A 145 14.85 -0.79 -1.93
CA PHE A 145 14.12 0.27 -1.24
C PHE A 145 14.71 1.66 -1.42
N ASP A 146 16.03 1.80 -1.48
CA ASP A 146 16.67 3.09 -1.70
C ASP A 146 16.43 3.62 -3.11
N SER A 147 16.56 2.75 -4.12
CA SER A 147 16.23 3.09 -5.50
C SER A 147 14.76 3.44 -5.66
N ALA A 148 13.85 2.69 -5.02
CA ALA A 148 12.43 2.98 -5.02
C ALA A 148 12.11 4.35 -4.40
N ILE A 149 12.74 4.69 -3.26
CA ILE A 149 12.59 6.01 -2.64
C ILE A 149 13.01 7.11 -3.60
N THR A 150 14.18 6.98 -4.23
CA THR A 150 14.70 7.96 -5.20
C THR A 150 13.73 8.11 -6.38
N SER A 151 13.23 6.99 -6.92
CA SER A 151 12.29 6.99 -8.05
C SER A 151 10.96 7.65 -7.69
N PHE A 152 10.37 7.34 -6.53
CA PHE A 152 9.15 8.00 -6.08
C PHE A 152 9.35 9.49 -5.77
N GLN A 153 10.50 9.88 -5.22
CA GLN A 153 10.82 11.29 -4.99
C GLN A 153 10.97 12.06 -6.32
N SER A 154 11.58 11.46 -7.32
CA SER A 154 11.67 12.03 -8.67
C SER A 154 10.27 12.15 -9.28
N PHE A 155 9.45 11.10 -9.16
CA PHE A 155 8.10 11.06 -9.65
C PHE A 155 7.23 12.21 -9.09
N ILE A 156 7.21 12.40 -7.76
CA ILE A 156 6.38 13.46 -7.16
C ILE A 156 6.80 14.87 -7.56
N LYS A 157 8.09 15.06 -7.90
CA LYS A 157 8.61 16.35 -8.40
C LYS A 157 8.28 16.57 -9.86
N GLN A 158 8.41 15.54 -10.68
CA GLN A 158 8.25 15.60 -12.13
C GLN A 158 6.78 15.69 -12.54
N TYR A 159 5.90 15.03 -11.80
CA TYR A 159 4.47 14.94 -12.10
C TYR A 159 3.57 15.50 -10.98
N PRO A 160 3.69 16.79 -10.62
CA PRO A 160 3.01 17.38 -9.45
C PRO A 160 1.48 17.36 -9.53
N LYS A 161 0.91 17.21 -10.74
CA LYS A 161 -0.53 17.12 -10.99
C LYS A 161 -1.01 15.69 -11.25
N SER A 162 -0.14 14.70 -11.10
CA SER A 162 -0.45 13.29 -11.34
C SER A 162 -1.55 12.77 -10.41
N THR A 163 -2.43 11.95 -10.95
CA THR A 163 -3.41 11.19 -10.16
C THR A 163 -2.74 10.14 -9.26
N TYR A 164 -1.48 9.77 -9.55
CA TYR A 164 -0.69 8.85 -8.72
C TYR A 164 0.01 9.53 -7.53
N GLN A 165 -0.05 10.87 -7.41
CA GLN A 165 0.58 11.61 -6.31
C GLN A 165 0.23 11.07 -4.91
N PRO A 166 -1.04 10.80 -4.56
CA PRO A 166 -1.37 10.26 -3.24
C PRO A 166 -0.75 8.86 -3.03
N ASN A 167 -0.73 8.02 -4.06
CA ASN A 167 -0.14 6.70 -3.98
C ASN A 167 1.40 6.78 -3.86
N ALA A 168 2.06 7.65 -4.62
CA ALA A 168 3.51 7.83 -4.57
C ALA A 168 3.96 8.34 -3.18
N ASN A 169 3.25 9.33 -2.61
CA ASN A 169 3.52 9.80 -1.26
C ASN A 169 3.25 8.72 -0.20
N TYR A 170 2.20 7.91 -0.38
CA TYR A 170 1.93 6.78 0.51
C TYR A 170 3.06 5.73 0.46
N TRP A 171 3.57 5.40 -0.74
CA TRP A 171 4.72 4.50 -0.90
C TRP A 171 5.97 5.03 -0.23
N LEU A 172 6.28 6.32 -0.39
CA LEU A 172 7.40 6.96 0.31
C LEU A 172 7.25 6.82 1.83
N GLY A 173 6.05 7.11 2.36
CA GLY A 173 5.75 6.91 3.77
C GLY A 173 6.02 5.47 4.23
N GLN A 174 5.59 4.49 3.45
CA GLN A 174 5.77 3.07 3.77
C GLN A 174 7.24 2.63 3.70
N LEU A 175 7.97 3.08 2.67
CA LEU A 175 9.39 2.76 2.50
C LEU A 175 10.24 3.36 3.63
N TYR A 176 9.99 4.62 4.01
CA TYR A 176 10.68 5.25 5.13
C TYR A 176 10.33 4.61 6.47
N TYR A 177 9.07 4.20 6.65
CA TYR A 177 8.65 3.47 7.84
C TYR A 177 9.39 2.13 7.97
N ASN A 178 9.49 1.36 6.89
CA ASN A 178 10.22 0.10 6.85
C ASN A 178 11.73 0.27 7.12
N LYS A 179 12.28 1.44 6.78
CA LYS A 179 13.68 1.81 7.11
C LYS A 179 13.85 2.34 8.54
N GLY A 180 12.80 2.38 9.35
CA GLY A 180 12.84 2.93 10.70
C GLY A 180 12.89 4.46 10.77
N LYS A 181 12.84 5.16 9.62
CA LYS A 181 12.83 6.62 9.52
C LYS A 181 11.43 7.17 9.77
N LYS A 182 10.99 7.12 11.04
CA LYS A 182 9.61 7.42 11.44
C LYS A 182 9.19 8.85 11.15
N ASP A 183 10.09 9.82 11.22
CA ASP A 183 9.77 11.22 10.96
C ASP A 183 9.52 11.48 9.48
N ASP A 184 10.38 10.95 8.60
CA ASP A 184 10.19 11.02 7.15
C ASP A 184 8.91 10.29 6.74
N ALA A 185 8.65 9.11 7.31
CA ALA A 185 7.43 8.35 7.07
C ALA A 185 6.19 9.14 7.44
N SER A 186 6.19 9.75 8.64
CA SER A 186 5.09 10.59 9.12
C SER A 186 4.85 11.79 8.21
N TYR A 187 5.91 12.43 7.71
CA TYR A 187 5.82 13.54 6.77
C TYR A 187 5.07 13.14 5.49
N TYR A 188 5.47 12.05 4.85
CA TYR A 188 4.84 11.61 3.60
C TYR A 188 3.39 11.12 3.80
N PHE A 189 3.10 10.38 4.87
CA PHE A 189 1.72 10.01 5.21
C PHE A 189 0.86 11.23 5.52
N ALA A 190 1.38 12.21 6.27
CA ALA A 190 0.67 13.46 6.56
C ALA A 190 0.43 14.28 5.28
N THR A 191 1.35 14.24 4.31
CA THR A 191 1.17 14.86 2.99
C THR A 191 -0.02 14.29 2.25
N VAL A 192 -0.21 12.95 2.28
CA VAL A 192 -1.41 12.31 1.70
C VAL A 192 -2.68 12.81 2.38
N VAL A 193 -2.70 12.85 3.71
CA VAL A 193 -3.88 13.28 4.48
C VAL A 193 -4.23 14.74 4.22
N LYS A 194 -3.22 15.61 4.15
CA LYS A 194 -3.40 17.06 4.00
C LYS A 194 -3.83 17.45 2.59
N ASN A 195 -3.14 16.90 1.59
CA ASN A 195 -3.28 17.36 0.20
C ASN A 195 -4.25 16.49 -0.61
N TYR A 196 -4.51 15.27 -0.17
CA TYR A 196 -5.29 14.27 -0.90
C TYR A 196 -6.31 13.57 0.00
N ALA A 197 -7.02 14.34 0.83
CA ALA A 197 -7.96 13.81 1.84
C ALA A 197 -9.06 12.90 1.28
N GLN A 198 -9.41 13.06 0.00
CA GLN A 198 -10.41 12.26 -0.70
C GLN A 198 -9.80 11.01 -1.39
N SER A 199 -8.48 10.87 -1.36
CA SER A 199 -7.83 9.68 -1.93
C SER A 199 -8.18 8.41 -1.14
N PRO A 200 -8.32 7.26 -1.82
CA PRO A 200 -8.47 5.96 -1.14
C PRO A 200 -7.35 5.66 -0.14
N LYS A 201 -6.16 6.28 -0.33
CA LYS A 201 -5.02 6.11 0.58
C LYS A 201 -5.05 7.02 1.82
N ALA A 202 -5.94 8.02 1.86
CA ALA A 202 -5.93 9.02 2.93
C ALA A 202 -6.26 8.44 4.32
N SER A 203 -7.26 7.57 4.41
CA SER A 203 -7.64 6.93 5.68
C SER A 203 -6.54 6.04 6.23
N GLU A 204 -5.89 5.28 5.35
CA GLU A 204 -4.78 4.40 5.72
C GLU A 204 -3.53 5.21 6.11
N ALA A 205 -3.21 6.26 5.35
CA ALA A 205 -2.12 7.16 5.67
C ALA A 205 -2.31 7.84 7.05
N MET A 206 -3.53 8.31 7.36
CA MET A 206 -3.82 8.88 8.68
C MET A 206 -3.67 7.85 9.80
N LEU A 207 -4.14 6.62 9.59
CA LEU A 207 -3.92 5.53 10.56
C LEU A 207 -2.42 5.28 10.79
N LYS A 208 -1.60 5.27 9.73
CA LYS A 208 -0.14 5.10 9.83
C LYS A 208 0.52 6.23 10.63
N VAL A 209 0.07 7.48 10.48
CA VAL A 209 0.53 8.60 11.32
C VAL A 209 0.24 8.33 12.80
N GLY A 210 -0.97 7.87 13.12
CA GLY A 210 -1.32 7.50 14.49
C GLY A 210 -0.46 6.37 15.05
N ILE A 211 -0.17 5.35 14.24
CA ILE A 211 0.72 4.24 14.61
C ILE A 211 2.13 4.77 14.93
N ILE A 212 2.68 5.60 14.06
CA ILE A 212 4.01 6.20 14.27
C ILE A 212 4.06 7.01 15.57
N MET A 213 3.03 7.82 15.84
CA MET A 213 2.93 8.58 17.09
C MET A 213 2.90 7.66 18.30
N GLN A 214 2.12 6.59 18.26
CA GLN A 214 2.05 5.57 19.31
C GLN A 214 3.42 4.90 19.55
N GLU A 215 4.11 4.51 18.49
CA GLU A 215 5.44 3.89 18.55
C GLU A 215 6.54 4.85 19.03
N LYS A 216 6.34 6.14 18.90
CA LYS A 216 7.21 7.18 19.45
C LYS A 216 6.91 7.48 20.93
N GLY A 217 5.89 6.82 21.52
CA GLY A 217 5.44 7.08 22.89
C GLY A 217 4.55 8.32 23.03
N GLU A 218 4.20 8.98 21.94
CA GLU A 218 3.35 10.18 21.89
C GLU A 218 1.85 9.80 21.97
N LYS A 219 1.44 9.16 23.08
CA LYS A 219 0.12 8.54 23.23
C LYS A 219 -1.04 9.52 23.02
N ASP A 220 -0.95 10.72 23.55
CA ASP A 220 -2.01 11.73 23.40
C ASP A 220 -2.21 12.17 21.98
N LYS A 221 -1.11 12.34 21.23
CA LYS A 221 -1.17 12.66 19.81
C LYS A 221 -1.70 11.48 19.01
N ALA A 222 -1.26 10.25 19.31
CA ALA A 222 -1.79 9.03 18.67
C ALA A 222 -3.29 8.90 18.88
N LYS A 223 -3.78 9.13 20.12
CA LYS A 223 -5.20 9.13 20.46
C LYS A 223 -5.99 10.13 19.63
N ALA A 224 -5.51 11.39 19.54
CA ALA A 224 -6.17 12.42 18.73
C ALA A 224 -6.22 12.06 17.25
N VAL A 225 -5.13 11.48 16.69
CA VAL A 225 -5.09 11.05 15.29
C VAL A 225 -6.05 9.87 15.06
N TYR A 226 -6.09 8.87 15.92
CA TYR A 226 -7.02 7.74 15.79
C TYR A 226 -8.49 8.19 15.86
N GLN A 227 -8.84 9.10 16.79
CA GLN A 227 -10.16 9.69 16.86
C GLN A 227 -10.55 10.38 15.54
N ARG A 228 -9.60 11.10 14.96
CA ARG A 228 -9.80 11.76 13.66
C ARG A 228 -9.99 10.76 12.52
N VAL A 229 -9.28 9.62 12.51
CA VAL A 229 -9.53 8.53 11.54
C VAL A 229 -10.97 8.04 11.66
N VAL A 230 -11.43 7.77 12.89
CA VAL A 230 -12.78 7.25 13.14
C VAL A 230 -13.86 8.24 12.69
N THR A 231 -13.67 9.55 12.94
CA THR A 231 -14.68 10.57 12.59
C THR A 231 -14.65 10.92 11.10
N GLN A 232 -13.47 11.07 10.51
CA GLN A 232 -13.35 11.53 9.13
C GLN A 232 -13.55 10.41 8.11
N TYR A 233 -13.22 9.17 8.46
CA TYR A 233 -13.26 8.02 7.57
C TYR A 233 -14.07 6.85 8.18
N ALA A 234 -15.22 7.15 8.78
CA ALA A 234 -16.03 6.25 9.62
C ALA A 234 -16.26 4.85 9.03
N ASN A 235 -16.49 4.75 7.71
CA ASN A 235 -16.79 3.48 7.03
C ASN A 235 -15.55 2.72 6.51
N SER A 236 -14.34 3.21 6.82
CA SER A 236 -13.11 2.60 6.32
C SER A 236 -12.62 1.46 7.22
N ALA A 237 -11.85 0.53 6.65
CA ALA A 237 -11.10 -0.46 7.42
C ALA A 237 -10.12 0.19 8.41
N SER A 238 -9.58 1.37 8.03
CA SER A 238 -8.71 2.17 8.89
C SER A 238 -9.42 2.67 10.14
N ALA A 239 -10.71 3.05 10.05
CA ALA A 239 -11.50 3.47 11.21
C ALA A 239 -11.71 2.31 12.20
N LYS A 240 -12.02 1.11 11.71
CA LYS A 240 -12.13 -0.09 12.55
C LYS A 240 -10.81 -0.37 13.28
N SER A 241 -9.69 -0.25 12.58
CA SER A 241 -8.35 -0.44 13.15
C SER A 241 -8.01 0.65 14.17
N ALA A 242 -8.37 1.91 13.90
CA ALA A 242 -8.17 3.03 14.81
C ALA A 242 -8.99 2.85 16.11
N THR A 243 -10.24 2.43 16.03
CA THR A 243 -11.09 2.14 17.20
C THR A 243 -10.47 1.06 18.08
N LYS A 244 -9.97 -0.02 17.48
CA LYS A 244 -9.28 -1.08 18.22
C LYS A 244 -8.02 -0.58 18.93
N ARG A 245 -7.26 0.30 18.27
CA ARG A 245 -6.04 0.89 18.86
C ARG A 245 -6.35 1.90 19.95
N LEU A 246 -7.44 2.68 19.83
CA LEU A 246 -7.91 3.59 20.88
C LEU A 246 -8.24 2.86 22.19
N ALA A 247 -8.82 1.67 22.09
CA ALA A 247 -9.13 0.85 23.25
C ALA A 247 -7.90 0.23 23.93
N ALA A 248 -6.73 0.22 23.22
CA ALA A 248 -5.49 -0.39 23.68
C ALA A 248 -4.41 0.64 24.09
N LEU A 249 -4.69 1.97 24.06
CA LEU A 249 -3.79 3.04 24.49
C LEU A 249 -3.78 3.26 25.99
#